data_3955a8d366363fd1af247edaa1a1c870
#
_entry.id   3955a8d366363fd1af247edaa1a1c870
#
_cell.length_a   1.000
_cell.length_b   1.000
_cell.length_c   1.000
_cell.angle_alpha   90.00
_cell.angle_beta   90.00
_cell.angle_gamma   90.00
#
_symmetry.space_group_name_H-M   'P 1'
#
loop_
_entity.id
_entity.type
_entity.pdbx_description
1 polymer ?
#
loop_
_entity_poly.entity_id
_entity_poly.type
_entity_poly.pdbx_seq_one_letter_code
_entity_poly.pdbx_strand_id
1 'polypeptide(L)'
;MIRGHHLTRRLAFLSFAAAALLPFKTWAAWPLITVHKDPNCGCCGGWIAHLELNGFQTKTIETSAINRVRARLGVPFELAACHTAEVSGYLVEGHVPAKAIQRLLTERPKAQGLAVPGMPSGSPGMTGDYEEYDVILFGPTERRVYARFKGETQI
;
A
#
# COMPACT_ATOMS: atom_id res chain seq x y z
N MET A 1 -17.22 -85.75 8.95
CA MET A 1 -16.35 -85.12 7.96
C MET A 1 -16.93 -83.76 7.64
N ILE A 2 -16.43 -82.69 8.26
CA ILE A 2 -16.92 -81.30 8.00
C ILE A 2 -15.67 -80.50 7.71
N ARG A 3 -15.55 -80.07 6.45
CA ARG A 3 -14.47 -79.20 5.96
C ARG A 3 -14.78 -77.75 6.34
N GLY A 4 -13.92 -77.18 7.16
CA GLY A 4 -13.95 -75.72 7.48
C GLY A 4 -13.41 -74.90 6.33
N HIS A 5 -14.19 -73.91 5.89
CA HIS A 5 -13.75 -72.91 4.96
C HIS A 5 -13.13 -71.78 5.74
N HIS A 6 -11.81 -71.57 5.64
CA HIS A 6 -11.12 -70.40 6.09
C HIS A 6 -11.35 -69.27 5.07
N LEU A 7 -12.30 -68.36 5.35
CA LEU A 7 -12.41 -67.14 4.66
C LEU A 7 -11.32 -66.13 5.10
N THR A 8 -10.47 -65.80 4.18
CA THR A 8 -9.35 -64.92 4.34
C THR A 8 -9.80 -63.46 4.64
N ARG A 9 -9.50 -63.02 5.86
CA ARG A 9 -9.61 -61.59 6.31
C ARG A 9 -8.48 -60.77 5.69
N ARG A 10 -8.54 -60.46 4.40
CA ARG A 10 -7.55 -59.58 3.74
C ARG A 10 -8.22 -58.66 2.73
N LEU A 11 -9.16 -57.83 3.16
CA LEU A 11 -9.69 -56.74 2.36
C LEU A 11 -10.28 -55.67 3.29
N ALA A 12 -9.44 -54.97 4.00
CA ALA A 12 -9.80 -53.66 4.59
C ALA A 12 -8.51 -52.94 4.88
N PHE A 13 -8.31 -51.82 4.28
CA PHE A 13 -7.44 -50.67 4.61
C PHE A 13 -6.78 -50.11 3.35
N LEU A 14 -7.61 -49.66 2.41
CA LEU A 14 -7.22 -48.62 1.49
C LEU A 14 -8.18 -47.42 1.64
N SER A 15 -8.20 -46.87 2.86
CA SER A 15 -8.78 -45.55 3.08
C SER A 15 -7.75 -44.53 2.58
N PHE A 16 -7.88 -44.15 1.32
CA PHE A 16 -7.14 -43.07 0.70
C PHE A 16 -7.62 -41.77 1.36
N ALA A 17 -6.85 -41.24 2.32
CA ALA A 17 -7.02 -39.89 2.84
C ALA A 17 -6.65 -38.91 1.71
N ALA A 18 -7.63 -38.54 0.89
CA ALA A 18 -7.53 -37.43 -0.02
C ALA A 18 -7.46 -36.17 0.83
N ALA A 19 -6.27 -35.78 1.26
CA ALA A 19 -6.01 -34.45 1.82
C ALA A 19 -6.35 -33.42 0.74
N ALA A 20 -7.53 -32.82 0.87
CA ALA A 20 -7.94 -31.73 0.03
C ALA A 20 -6.91 -30.59 0.19
N LEU A 21 -6.03 -30.42 -0.80
CA LEU A 21 -5.17 -29.26 -0.94
C LEU A 21 -6.08 -28.06 -1.26
N LEU A 22 -6.66 -27.48 -0.21
CA LEU A 22 -7.35 -26.19 -0.36
C LEU A 22 -6.30 -25.16 -0.76
N PRO A 23 -6.46 -24.45 -1.88
CA PRO A 23 -5.55 -23.37 -2.23
C PRO A 23 -5.66 -22.32 -1.12
N PHE A 24 -4.64 -22.21 -0.30
CA PHE A 24 -4.50 -21.04 0.58
C PHE A 24 -4.40 -19.83 -0.33
N LYS A 25 -5.42 -18.99 -0.30
CA LYS A 25 -5.42 -17.70 -0.97
C LYS A 25 -4.40 -16.83 -0.23
N THR A 26 -3.13 -16.90 -0.64
CA THR A 26 -2.10 -15.98 -0.16
C THR A 26 -2.50 -14.60 -0.67
N TRP A 27 -2.99 -13.75 0.22
CA TRP A 27 -3.12 -12.34 -0.09
C TRP A 27 -1.69 -11.85 -0.29
N ALA A 28 -1.37 -11.49 -1.53
CA ALA A 28 -0.08 -10.90 -1.82
C ALA A 28 0.07 -9.64 -0.96
N ALA A 29 1.11 -9.60 -0.14
CA ALA A 29 1.42 -8.42 0.65
C ALA A 29 1.65 -7.22 -0.30
N TRP A 30 1.22 -6.04 0.13
CA TRP A 30 1.51 -4.82 -0.62
C TRP A 30 3.03 -4.63 -0.76
N PRO A 31 3.51 -4.03 -1.86
CA PRO A 31 4.93 -3.76 -2.04
C PRO A 31 5.49 -2.86 -0.95
N LEU A 32 6.78 -2.98 -0.68
CA LEU A 32 7.51 -2.10 0.21
C LEU A 32 7.45 -0.65 -0.29
N ILE A 33 7.14 0.27 0.61
CA ILE A 33 7.18 1.72 0.37
C ILE A 33 8.46 2.29 0.98
N THR A 34 9.33 2.90 0.18
CA THR A 34 10.49 3.63 0.68
C THR A 34 10.14 5.10 0.86
N VAL A 35 10.20 5.60 2.09
CA VAL A 35 9.79 6.95 2.49
C VAL A 35 11.01 7.81 2.77
N HIS A 36 11.20 8.88 2.00
CA HIS A 36 12.20 9.92 2.24
C HIS A 36 11.55 11.07 3.01
N LYS A 37 12.03 11.37 4.21
CA LYS A 37 11.48 12.43 5.06
C LYS A 37 12.59 13.22 5.76
N ASP A 38 12.28 14.46 6.15
CA ASP A 38 13.12 15.19 7.08
C ASP A 38 13.09 14.53 8.48
N PRO A 39 14.21 14.38 9.18
CA PRO A 39 14.24 13.78 10.52
C PRO A 39 13.31 14.52 11.51
N ASN A 40 13.10 15.84 11.34
CA ASN A 40 12.25 16.65 12.19
C ASN A 40 10.76 16.66 11.76
N CYS A 41 10.39 15.92 10.72
CA CYS A 41 9.01 15.87 10.25
C CYS A 41 8.14 15.00 11.17
N GLY A 42 7.40 15.64 12.08
CA GLY A 42 6.56 14.93 13.06
C GLY A 42 5.34 14.25 12.44
N CYS A 43 4.64 14.90 11.51
CA CYS A 43 3.46 14.34 10.85
C CYS A 43 3.77 13.15 9.93
N CYS A 44 5.01 13.08 9.39
CA CYS A 44 5.42 11.97 8.53
C CYS A 44 5.37 10.62 9.25
N GLY A 45 5.67 10.57 10.55
CA GLY A 45 5.55 9.36 11.36
C GLY A 45 4.12 8.85 11.44
N GLY A 46 3.14 9.76 11.60
CA GLY A 46 1.72 9.41 11.58
C GLY A 46 1.26 8.83 10.25
N TRP A 47 1.74 9.38 9.12
CA TRP A 47 1.44 8.84 7.79
C TRP A 47 2.06 7.45 7.58
N ILE A 48 3.30 7.23 8.02
CA ILE A 48 3.95 5.91 7.97
C ILE A 48 3.12 4.88 8.76
N ALA A 49 2.72 5.22 10.00
CA ALA A 49 1.86 4.34 10.81
C ALA A 49 0.53 4.04 10.11
N HIS A 50 -0.10 5.04 9.46
CA HIS A 50 -1.31 4.83 8.65
C HIS A 50 -1.09 3.81 7.53
N LEU A 51 0.03 3.86 6.82
CA LEU A 51 0.36 2.88 5.78
C LEU A 51 0.51 1.47 6.35
N GLU A 52 1.21 1.33 7.47
CA GLU A 52 1.45 0.04 8.14
C GLU A 52 0.14 -0.58 8.64
N LEU A 53 -0.76 0.22 9.23
CA LEU A 53 -2.09 -0.20 9.63
C LEU A 53 -2.95 -0.68 8.44
N ASN A 54 -2.66 -0.19 7.23
CA ASN A 54 -3.31 -0.61 5.98
C ASN A 54 -2.56 -1.71 5.21
N GLY A 55 -1.61 -2.39 5.88
CA GLY A 55 -0.95 -3.59 5.38
C GLY A 55 0.28 -3.35 4.48
N PHE A 56 0.77 -2.12 4.39
CA PHE A 56 2.04 -1.85 3.72
C PHE A 56 3.23 -2.09 4.65
N GLN A 57 4.34 -2.53 4.08
CA GLN A 57 5.63 -2.46 4.73
C GLN A 57 6.31 -1.14 4.34
N THR A 58 7.00 -0.50 5.28
CA THR A 58 7.69 0.77 5.05
C THR A 58 9.18 0.67 5.35
N LYS A 59 9.98 1.45 4.60
CA LYS A 59 11.38 1.71 4.87
C LYS A 59 11.62 3.21 4.89
N THR A 60 12.01 3.75 6.01
CA THR A 60 12.29 5.18 6.16
C THR A 60 13.74 5.51 5.86
N ILE A 61 13.97 6.57 5.08
CA ILE A 61 15.26 7.20 4.81
C ILE A 61 15.16 8.66 5.26
N GLU A 62 15.85 8.98 6.34
CA GLU A 62 15.88 10.34 6.86
C GLU A 62 16.92 11.18 6.11
N THR A 63 16.53 12.38 5.72
CA THR A 63 17.38 13.32 5.02
C THR A 63 16.91 14.77 5.19
N SER A 64 17.80 15.68 5.55
CA SER A 64 17.53 17.11 5.54
C SER A 64 17.51 17.71 4.13
N ALA A 65 17.89 16.92 3.11
CA ALA A 65 17.97 17.34 1.73
C ALA A 65 16.74 16.88 0.89
N ILE A 66 15.55 16.84 1.49
CA ILE A 66 14.33 16.32 0.86
C ILE A 66 14.03 17.00 -0.49
N ASN A 67 14.30 18.29 -0.64
CA ASN A 67 14.12 19.00 -1.91
C ASN A 67 15.03 18.48 -3.04
N ARG A 68 16.25 18.02 -2.71
CA ARG A 68 17.13 17.36 -3.68
C ARG A 68 16.61 15.98 -4.08
N VAL A 69 16.01 15.26 -3.14
CA VAL A 69 15.36 13.96 -3.42
C VAL A 69 14.21 14.17 -4.42
N ARG A 70 13.32 15.14 -4.16
CA ARG A 70 12.20 15.50 -5.06
C ARG A 70 12.68 15.84 -6.47
N ALA A 71 13.65 16.75 -6.55
CA ALA A 71 14.21 17.17 -7.84
C ALA A 71 14.79 15.99 -8.63
N ARG A 72 15.53 15.09 -7.96
CA ARG A 72 16.10 13.89 -8.58
C ARG A 72 15.02 12.92 -9.06
N LEU A 73 13.94 12.76 -8.29
CA LEU A 73 12.83 11.87 -8.62
C LEU A 73 11.84 12.49 -9.61
N GLY A 74 11.95 13.78 -9.90
CA GLY A 74 11.08 14.47 -10.84
C GLY A 74 9.71 14.82 -10.27
N VAL A 75 9.57 14.98 -8.94
CA VAL A 75 8.35 15.50 -8.32
C VAL A 75 8.21 16.98 -8.68
N PRO A 76 7.08 17.40 -9.28
CA PRO A 76 6.85 18.81 -9.60
C PRO A 76 6.82 19.68 -8.33
N PHE A 77 7.48 20.83 -8.37
CA PHE A 77 7.62 21.72 -7.22
C PHE A 77 6.28 22.12 -6.60
N GLU A 78 5.28 22.38 -7.42
CA GLU A 78 3.92 22.77 -7.00
C GLU A 78 3.13 21.65 -6.31
N LEU A 79 3.60 20.41 -6.40
CA LEU A 79 3.02 19.26 -5.69
C LEU A 79 3.81 18.89 -4.44
N ALA A 80 4.92 19.58 -4.15
CA ALA A 80 5.78 19.28 -3.03
C ALA A 80 5.03 19.40 -1.69
N ALA A 81 5.24 18.38 -0.85
CA ALA A 81 4.67 18.32 0.50
C ALA A 81 5.78 18.04 1.54
N CYS A 82 5.52 17.33 2.63
CA CYS A 82 6.50 17.12 3.69
C CYS A 82 7.43 15.92 3.48
N HIS A 83 7.03 14.93 2.69
CA HIS A 83 7.83 13.74 2.38
C HIS A 83 7.54 13.25 0.97
N THR A 84 8.45 12.44 0.45
CA THR A 84 8.34 11.76 -0.84
C THR A 84 8.57 10.28 -0.65
N ALA A 85 7.75 9.44 -1.24
CA ALA A 85 7.92 8.00 -1.17
C ALA A 85 7.93 7.36 -2.56
N GLU A 86 8.53 6.18 -2.63
CA GLU A 86 8.63 5.36 -3.84
C GLU A 86 7.98 3.99 -3.59
N VAL A 87 7.13 3.55 -4.51
CA VAL A 87 6.47 2.24 -4.45
C VAL A 87 6.26 1.68 -5.86
N SER A 88 6.83 0.52 -6.16
CA SER A 88 6.64 -0.18 -7.46
C SER A 88 6.80 0.70 -8.71
N GLY A 89 7.73 1.66 -8.67
CA GLY A 89 8.00 2.60 -9.76
C GLY A 89 7.12 3.85 -9.76
N TYR A 90 6.17 3.98 -8.81
CA TYR A 90 5.41 5.20 -8.60
C TYR A 90 5.99 6.05 -7.48
N LEU A 91 5.74 7.34 -7.57
CA LEU A 91 6.02 8.32 -6.52
C LEU A 91 4.76 8.62 -5.72
N VAL A 92 4.92 8.84 -4.43
CA VAL A 92 3.85 9.27 -3.54
C VAL A 92 4.35 10.49 -2.77
N GLU A 93 3.71 11.64 -2.98
CA GLU A 93 4.11 12.91 -2.38
C GLU A 93 3.07 13.36 -1.34
N GLY A 94 3.51 13.56 -0.11
CA GLY A 94 2.65 14.00 1.00
C GLY A 94 1.69 12.93 1.51
N HIS A 95 0.64 13.35 2.20
CA HIS A 95 -0.25 12.51 3.01
C HIS A 95 -1.32 11.78 2.20
N VAL A 96 -0.90 11.07 1.14
CA VAL A 96 -1.80 10.28 0.28
C VAL A 96 -2.40 9.12 1.07
N PRO A 97 -3.74 8.95 1.11
CA PRO A 97 -4.36 7.84 1.81
C PRO A 97 -3.96 6.48 1.25
N ALA A 98 -3.78 5.49 2.12
CA ALA A 98 -3.41 4.12 1.75
C ALA A 98 -4.35 3.52 0.68
N LYS A 99 -5.66 3.79 0.77
CA LYS A 99 -6.66 3.37 -0.23
C LYS A 99 -6.36 3.88 -1.63
N ALA A 100 -5.90 5.13 -1.75
CA ALA A 100 -5.52 5.71 -3.05
C ALA A 100 -4.27 5.02 -3.61
N ILE A 101 -3.28 4.71 -2.75
CA ILE A 101 -2.07 3.98 -3.14
C ILE A 101 -2.42 2.54 -3.56
N GLN A 102 -3.26 1.84 -2.82
CA GLN A 102 -3.73 0.49 -3.15
C GLN A 102 -4.44 0.48 -4.52
N ARG A 103 -5.30 1.46 -4.77
CA ARG A 103 -5.97 1.64 -6.06
C ARG A 103 -4.97 1.91 -7.18
N LEU A 104 -3.98 2.79 -6.97
CA LEU A 104 -2.90 3.06 -7.93
C LEU A 104 -2.14 1.79 -8.32
N LEU A 105 -1.77 0.98 -7.33
CA LEU A 105 -1.03 -0.26 -7.52
C LEU A 105 -1.86 -1.34 -8.23
N THR A 106 -3.17 -1.31 -8.08
CA THR A 106 -4.11 -2.22 -8.74
C THR A 106 -4.40 -1.81 -10.18
N GLU A 107 -4.70 -0.52 -10.41
CA GLU A 107 -5.05 0.03 -11.73
C GLU A 107 -3.83 0.21 -12.64
N ARG A 108 -2.67 0.47 -12.07
CA ARG A 108 -1.39 0.71 -12.75
C ARG A 108 -1.48 1.70 -13.92
N PRO A 109 -2.05 2.89 -13.71
CA PRO A 109 -2.19 3.89 -14.75
C PRO A 109 -0.80 4.36 -15.24
N LYS A 110 -0.75 4.83 -16.49
CA LYS A 110 0.46 5.47 -17.02
C LYS A 110 0.63 6.87 -16.41
N ALA A 111 1.35 6.94 -15.29
CA ALA A 111 1.59 8.16 -14.53
C ALA A 111 2.92 8.06 -13.78
N GLN A 112 3.42 9.16 -13.22
CA GLN A 112 4.56 9.15 -12.30
C GLN A 112 4.15 8.80 -10.87
N GLY A 113 2.97 9.25 -10.42
CA GLY A 113 2.56 9.01 -9.05
C GLY A 113 1.31 9.74 -8.60
N LEU A 114 1.15 9.78 -7.27
CA LEU A 114 0.08 10.50 -6.56
C LEU A 114 0.67 11.58 -5.66
N ALA A 115 -0.06 12.68 -5.51
CA ALA A 115 0.29 13.75 -4.60
C ALA A 115 -0.92 14.26 -3.81
N VAL A 116 -0.70 14.63 -2.55
CA VAL A 116 -1.59 15.46 -1.74
C VAL A 116 -0.80 16.72 -1.37
N PRO A 117 -0.89 17.80 -2.18
CA PRO A 117 -0.18 19.03 -1.89
C PRO A 117 -0.78 19.77 -0.70
N GLY A 118 0.03 20.57 -0.01
CA GLY A 118 -0.44 21.51 1.00
C GLY A 118 -0.76 20.93 2.37
N MET A 119 -0.54 19.65 2.62
CA MET A 119 -0.74 19.01 3.94
C MET A 119 -2.10 19.31 4.58
N PRO A 120 -3.25 18.91 3.94
CA PRO A 120 -4.58 19.21 4.43
C PRO A 120 -4.81 18.72 5.85
N SER A 121 -5.50 19.52 6.67
CA SER A 121 -5.87 19.16 8.04
C SER A 121 -6.69 17.86 8.06
N GLY A 122 -6.39 16.97 9.00
CA GLY A 122 -7.06 15.67 9.13
C GLY A 122 -6.76 14.66 8.04
N SER A 123 -5.88 14.94 7.06
CA SER A 123 -5.37 13.90 6.16
C SER A 123 -4.54 12.86 6.94
N PRO A 124 -4.31 11.64 6.45
CA PRO A 124 -3.64 10.58 7.21
C PRO A 124 -2.30 11.03 7.80
N GLY A 125 -2.17 10.97 9.14
CA GLY A 125 -0.99 11.45 9.87
C GLY A 125 -1.00 12.93 10.24
N MET A 126 -1.97 13.70 9.76
CA MET A 126 -2.21 15.09 10.18
C MET A 126 -3.24 15.16 11.30
N THR A 127 -3.07 16.14 12.18
CA THR A 127 -4.06 16.47 13.22
C THR A 127 -4.98 17.59 12.74
N GLY A 128 -6.07 17.83 13.48
CA GLY A 128 -7.05 18.90 13.22
C GLY A 128 -8.35 18.40 12.61
N ASP A 129 -9.20 19.34 12.23
CA ASP A 129 -10.50 19.04 11.63
C ASP A 129 -10.34 18.44 10.24
N TYR A 130 -11.25 17.56 9.87
CA TYR A 130 -11.20 16.90 8.56
C TYR A 130 -11.59 17.84 7.44
N GLU A 131 -10.62 18.31 6.68
CA GLU A 131 -10.81 19.03 5.44
C GLU A 131 -11.05 18.09 4.27
N GLU A 132 -11.75 18.56 3.24
CA GLU A 132 -11.82 17.88 1.95
C GLU A 132 -10.58 18.21 1.12
N TYR A 133 -9.99 17.21 0.49
CA TYR A 133 -8.79 17.40 -0.34
C TYR A 133 -8.77 16.44 -1.51
N ASP A 134 -8.06 16.86 -2.55
CA ASP A 134 -7.85 16.07 -3.75
C ASP A 134 -6.55 15.29 -3.68
N VAL A 135 -6.60 14.03 -4.08
CA VAL A 135 -5.43 13.24 -4.46
C VAL A 135 -5.20 13.45 -5.95
N ILE A 136 -4.04 13.97 -6.31
CA ILE A 136 -3.68 14.30 -7.68
C ILE A 136 -2.86 13.16 -8.29
N LEU A 137 -3.33 12.60 -9.40
CA LEU A 137 -2.50 11.78 -10.27
C LEU A 137 -1.65 12.70 -11.13
N PHE A 138 -0.33 12.50 -11.13
CA PHE A 138 0.57 13.33 -11.91
C PHE A 138 1.51 12.50 -12.80
N GLY A 139 1.87 13.09 -13.91
CA GLY A 139 2.87 12.63 -14.86
C GLY A 139 3.76 13.79 -15.29
N PRO A 140 4.64 13.60 -16.29
CA PRO A 140 5.56 14.66 -16.73
C PRO A 140 4.86 15.94 -17.18
N THR A 141 3.68 15.79 -17.80
CA THR A 141 2.88 16.92 -18.37
C THR A 141 1.42 16.88 -17.95
N GLU A 142 0.96 15.81 -17.33
CA GLU A 142 -0.46 15.64 -16.99
C GLU A 142 -0.66 15.71 -15.49
N ARG A 143 -1.74 16.37 -15.08
CA ARG A 143 -2.25 16.40 -13.72
C ARG A 143 -3.75 16.31 -13.74
N ARG A 144 -4.32 15.44 -12.92
CA ARG A 144 -5.77 15.34 -12.76
C ARG A 144 -6.12 14.86 -11.36
N VAL A 145 -7.30 15.22 -10.91
CA VAL A 145 -7.87 14.64 -9.69
C VAL A 145 -8.06 13.14 -9.90
N TYR A 146 -7.45 12.35 -9.02
CA TYR A 146 -7.55 10.91 -9.00
C TYR A 146 -8.67 10.43 -8.07
N ALA A 147 -8.76 11.06 -6.91
CA ALA A 147 -9.79 10.83 -5.91
C ALA A 147 -9.93 12.05 -5.00
N ARG A 148 -11.08 12.19 -4.35
CA ARG A 148 -11.32 13.19 -3.30
C ARG A 148 -11.55 12.49 -1.98
N PHE A 149 -11.02 13.06 -0.91
CA PHE A 149 -11.10 12.51 0.43
C PHE A 149 -11.52 13.58 1.44
N LYS A 150 -12.10 13.11 2.54
CA LYS A 150 -12.24 13.86 3.78
C LYS A 150 -11.70 12.98 4.91
N GLY A 151 -10.59 13.40 5.53
CA GLY A 151 -9.81 12.51 6.38
C GLY A 151 -9.31 11.28 5.58
N GLU A 152 -9.66 10.08 6.03
CA GLU A 152 -9.34 8.81 5.34
C GLU A 152 -10.51 8.26 4.50
N THR A 153 -11.64 8.99 4.47
CA THR A 153 -12.85 8.56 3.75
C THR A 153 -12.84 9.17 2.35
N GLN A 154 -12.93 8.33 1.33
CA GLN A 154 -13.13 8.78 -0.04
C GLN A 154 -14.58 9.24 -0.22
N ILE A 155 -14.78 10.41 -0.85
CA ILE A 155 -16.06 11.06 -1.09
C ILE A 155 -16.30 11.29 -2.59
#